data_3c6aab3a463bdf682b2503ba2abfd70b
#
_entry.id   3c6aab3a463bdf682b2503ba2abfd70b
#
_cell.length_a   1.000
_cell.length_b   1.000
_cell.length_c   1.000
_cell.angle_alpha   90.00
_cell.angle_beta   90.00
_cell.angle_gamma   90.00
#
_symmetry.space_group_name_H-M   'P 1'
#
loop_
_entity.id
_entity.type
_entity.pdbx_description
1 polymer ?
#
loop_
_entity_poly.entity_id
_entity_poly.type
_entity_poly.pdbx_seq_one_letter_code
_entity_poly.pdbx_strand_id
1 'polypeptide(L)'
;LRNAGIPIPFAQIRAGCRKIECASSRKTDIRLVATKNRSFKGLWNGPYRTPSISGADMKTSLEHLPERKQRELARVVGIIQEEFADLVERSKSDAKKDGRIFKIILFGSYARGTWVDEPHTSKGYRSDFDILVIVSNKELADPKYWDKTTDRLMWDKEIETPVGLIVHGAREISNFLNDGQPFFVDLAREGIVLYEFDDRPLAEPKPLSPADALRVAEDHFLRHLPDARDFADVAKYLVAKGNLHLAAFNLHQAVETAYNCYLLTLTNYSPASHNLKFLRGLSEGRDRRLIDIWPRDRQRFTTWYNILNEAYVKARYSKRFEVSEEALTWLQERTAELHKLVETLCREHIEKLEHAAGQAANSSD
;
A
#
# COMPACT_ATOMS: atom_id res chain seq x y z
N LEU A 1 19.89 10.19 55.08
CA LEU A 1 18.72 9.88 55.94
C LEU A 1 17.75 9.00 55.16
N ARG A 2 17.83 7.69 55.44
CA ARG A 2 16.86 6.64 55.80
C ARG A 2 15.52 6.64 55.08
N ASN A 3 15.33 5.59 54.26
CA ASN A 3 14.35 4.49 54.35
C ASN A 3 12.88 4.82 54.64
N ALA A 4 12.00 4.37 53.78
CA ALA A 4 10.95 3.41 54.11
C ALA A 4 10.26 2.88 52.85
N GLY A 5 10.41 1.57 52.62
CA GLY A 5 9.58 0.80 51.68
C GLY A 5 8.30 0.35 52.39
N ILE A 6 7.24 0.21 51.57
CA ILE A 6 6.01 -0.49 51.97
C ILE A 6 5.63 -1.46 50.84
N PRO A 7 5.51 -2.76 51.12
CA PRO A 7 5.02 -3.76 50.17
C PRO A 7 3.49 -3.85 50.22
N ILE A 8 2.84 -4.01 49.07
CA ILE A 8 1.41 -4.32 48.97
C ILE A 8 1.25 -5.77 48.54
N PRO A 9 0.43 -6.57 49.26
CA PRO A 9 0.33 -8.00 49.08
C PRO A 9 -0.63 -8.42 47.95
N PHE A 10 -0.27 -9.56 47.32
CA PHE A 10 -1.16 -10.37 46.50
C PHE A 10 -2.36 -10.87 47.30
N ALA A 11 -3.57 -10.59 46.79
CA ALA A 11 -4.77 -11.31 47.24
C ALA A 11 -5.57 -11.82 46.03
N GLN A 12 -5.71 -13.12 46.00
CA GLN A 12 -6.58 -13.91 45.15
C GLN A 12 -8.04 -13.45 45.27
N ILE A 13 -8.73 -13.36 44.14
CA ILE A 13 -10.20 -13.48 44.16
C ILE A 13 -10.59 -14.53 43.09
N ARG A 14 -11.15 -15.61 43.62
CA ARG A 14 -11.81 -16.70 42.88
C ARG A 14 -13.23 -16.30 42.50
N ALA A 15 -13.61 -16.72 41.30
CA ALA A 15 -14.91 -17.26 40.87
C ALA A 15 -16.21 -16.53 41.23
N GLY A 16 -16.89 -16.09 40.21
CA GLY A 16 -18.32 -15.76 40.23
C GLY A 16 -18.90 -15.88 38.83
N CYS A 17 -19.21 -17.11 38.43
CA CYS A 17 -19.95 -17.44 37.22
C CYS A 17 -21.41 -16.95 37.39
N ARG A 18 -21.89 -15.95 36.67
CA ARG A 18 -23.29 -15.71 36.42
C ARG A 18 -23.57 -15.72 34.93
N LYS A 19 -24.40 -16.68 34.54
CA LYS A 19 -25.07 -16.75 33.26
C LYS A 19 -25.82 -15.45 33.01
N ILE A 20 -25.53 -14.81 31.92
CA ILE A 20 -26.39 -13.80 31.29
C ILE A 20 -26.87 -14.41 29.98
N GLU A 21 -28.18 -14.57 29.88
CA GLU A 21 -28.87 -15.12 28.74
C GLU A 21 -28.69 -14.24 27.50
N CYS A 22 -28.49 -14.92 26.42
CA CYS A 22 -28.29 -14.41 25.07
C CYS A 22 -29.57 -13.76 24.57
N ALA A 23 -29.60 -12.45 24.39
CA ALA A 23 -30.63 -11.75 23.65
C ALA A 23 -30.20 -11.60 22.18
N SER A 24 -30.93 -12.32 21.35
CA SER A 24 -31.26 -12.10 19.94
C SER A 24 -30.21 -11.35 19.07
N SER A 25 -29.45 -12.14 18.35
CA SER A 25 -28.62 -11.70 17.21
C SER A 25 -29.49 -11.11 16.10
N ARG A 26 -29.27 -9.84 15.77
CA ARG A 26 -29.57 -9.35 14.43
C ARG A 26 -28.44 -9.84 13.52
N LYS A 27 -28.77 -10.85 12.71
CA LYS A 27 -27.91 -11.29 11.60
C LYS A 27 -27.78 -10.14 10.61
N THR A 28 -26.64 -9.50 10.58
CA THR A 28 -26.23 -8.69 9.43
C THR A 28 -25.90 -9.66 8.32
N ASP A 29 -26.70 -9.71 7.28
CA ASP A 29 -26.46 -10.50 6.09
C ASP A 29 -25.18 -9.98 5.40
N ILE A 30 -24.09 -10.70 5.60
CA ILE A 30 -22.85 -10.52 4.86
C ILE A 30 -23.08 -11.12 3.48
N ARG A 31 -23.41 -10.30 2.49
CA ARG A 31 -23.38 -10.73 1.09
C ARG A 31 -21.93 -10.77 0.63
N LEU A 32 -21.29 -11.92 0.81
CA LEU A 32 -20.21 -12.32 -0.09
C LEU A 32 -20.83 -12.45 -1.49
N VAL A 33 -20.23 -11.83 -2.49
CA VAL A 33 -20.60 -12.05 -3.89
C VAL A 33 -20.12 -13.44 -4.27
N ALA A 34 -20.83 -14.47 -3.80
CA ALA A 34 -20.69 -15.82 -4.28
C ALA A 34 -21.48 -15.91 -5.58
N THR A 35 -20.78 -16.02 -6.69
CA THR A 35 -21.32 -16.28 -8.02
C THR A 35 -22.26 -17.49 -7.98
N LYS A 36 -23.57 -17.27 -8.13
CA LYS A 36 -24.50 -18.33 -8.49
C LYS A 36 -24.22 -18.78 -9.90
N ASN A 37 -23.58 -19.94 -10.03
CA ASN A 37 -23.52 -20.70 -11.27
C ASN A 37 -24.95 -20.94 -11.78
N ARG A 38 -25.35 -20.20 -12.80
CA ARG A 38 -26.40 -20.62 -13.74
C ARG A 38 -25.71 -20.90 -15.08
N SER A 39 -25.62 -22.17 -15.41
CA SER A 39 -25.26 -22.63 -16.73
C SER A 39 -26.22 -22.05 -17.77
N PHE A 40 -25.69 -21.20 -18.64
CA PHE A 40 -26.36 -20.83 -19.89
C PHE A 40 -25.49 -21.32 -21.05
N LYS A 41 -25.88 -22.46 -21.64
CA LYS A 41 -25.53 -22.83 -23.00
C LYS A 41 -26.42 -22.02 -23.94
N GLY A 42 -25.84 -21.15 -24.71
CA GLY A 42 -26.54 -20.39 -25.75
C GLY A 42 -25.55 -19.73 -26.68
N LEU A 43 -25.51 -20.19 -27.92
CA LEU A 43 -24.73 -19.68 -29.04
C LEU A 43 -24.82 -18.17 -29.18
N TRP A 44 -23.68 -17.49 -29.31
CA TRP A 44 -23.66 -16.16 -29.91
C TRP A 44 -22.53 -16.06 -30.95
N ASN A 45 -22.94 -16.05 -32.24
CA ASN A 45 -22.12 -15.67 -33.39
C ASN A 45 -22.46 -14.18 -33.67
N GLY A 46 -21.52 -13.26 -33.44
CA GLY A 46 -21.63 -11.86 -33.85
C GLY A 46 -20.27 -11.16 -33.88
N PRO A 47 -20.05 -10.20 -34.80
CA PRO A 47 -18.73 -9.65 -35.08
C PRO A 47 -18.21 -8.81 -33.91
N TYR A 48 -16.88 -8.85 -33.72
CA TYR A 48 -16.12 -8.07 -32.73
C TYR A 48 -16.51 -6.59 -32.74
N ARG A 49 -17.26 -6.16 -31.74
CA ARG A 49 -17.41 -4.76 -31.40
C ARG A 49 -16.34 -4.45 -30.33
N THR A 50 -15.46 -3.50 -30.65
CA THR A 50 -14.64 -2.84 -29.63
C THR A 50 -15.55 -2.30 -28.55
N PRO A 51 -15.35 -2.66 -27.26
CA PRO A 51 -16.19 -2.11 -26.19
C PRO A 51 -15.90 -0.62 -26.09
N SER A 52 -16.91 0.21 -26.34
CA SER A 52 -16.92 1.60 -25.89
C SER A 52 -16.90 1.56 -24.35
N ILE A 53 -15.94 2.25 -23.74
CA ILE A 53 -15.81 2.40 -22.29
C ILE A 53 -16.93 3.36 -21.84
N SER A 54 -18.10 2.81 -21.61
CA SER A 54 -19.17 3.49 -20.89
C SER A 54 -19.26 2.82 -19.53
N GLY A 55 -19.04 3.57 -18.44
CA GLY A 55 -19.20 3.19 -17.03
C GLY A 55 -18.88 1.71 -16.75
N ALA A 56 -17.61 1.30 -16.92
CA ALA A 56 -17.26 -0.12 -16.92
C ALA A 56 -17.40 -0.70 -15.52
N ASP A 57 -18.25 -1.71 -15.36
CA ASP A 57 -18.26 -2.57 -14.19
C ASP A 57 -16.85 -3.12 -13.98
N MET A 58 -16.26 -2.85 -12.81
CA MET A 58 -14.95 -3.38 -12.45
C MET A 58 -14.98 -4.92 -12.42
N LYS A 59 -13.82 -5.54 -12.62
CA LYS A 59 -13.69 -7.00 -12.51
C LYS A 59 -14.06 -7.48 -11.12
N THR A 60 -14.66 -8.67 -11.02
CA THR A 60 -15.01 -9.32 -9.74
C THR A 60 -14.50 -10.75 -9.65
N SER A 61 -14.01 -11.34 -10.75
CA SER A 61 -13.51 -12.72 -10.78
C SER A 61 -12.09 -12.83 -10.25
N LEU A 62 -11.86 -13.83 -9.40
CA LEU A 62 -10.55 -14.24 -8.86
C LEU A 62 -10.09 -15.59 -9.45
N GLU A 63 -10.72 -16.11 -10.51
CA GLU A 63 -10.43 -17.44 -11.07
C GLU A 63 -8.99 -17.63 -11.57
N HIS A 64 -8.29 -16.52 -11.88
CA HIS A 64 -6.87 -16.54 -12.26
C HIS A 64 -5.93 -16.78 -11.07
N LEU A 65 -6.43 -16.74 -9.84
CA LEU A 65 -5.64 -16.98 -8.63
C LEU A 65 -5.86 -18.40 -8.10
N PRO A 66 -4.81 -19.04 -7.55
CA PRO A 66 -4.96 -20.30 -6.85
C PRO A 66 -5.97 -20.20 -5.70
N GLU A 67 -6.73 -21.27 -5.43
CA GLU A 67 -7.73 -21.30 -4.34
C GLU A 67 -7.18 -20.86 -2.98
N ARG A 68 -5.90 -21.18 -2.69
CA ARG A 68 -5.25 -20.73 -1.47
C ARG A 68 -5.22 -19.20 -1.39
N LYS A 69 -4.83 -18.51 -2.47
CA LYS A 69 -4.78 -17.05 -2.53
C LYS A 69 -6.17 -16.42 -2.45
N GLN A 70 -7.17 -17.06 -3.03
CA GLN A 70 -8.56 -16.64 -2.89
C GLN A 70 -9.03 -16.73 -1.43
N ARG A 71 -8.67 -17.80 -0.68
CA ARG A 71 -8.96 -17.91 0.76
C ARG A 71 -8.23 -16.86 1.60
N GLU A 72 -6.95 -16.62 1.32
CA GLU A 72 -6.18 -15.55 1.98
C GLU A 72 -6.87 -14.19 1.77
N LEU A 73 -7.29 -13.86 0.54
CA LEU A 73 -8.00 -12.61 0.23
C LEU A 73 -9.37 -12.52 0.94
N ALA A 74 -10.12 -13.61 1.00
CA ALA A 74 -11.38 -13.63 1.77
C ALA A 74 -11.14 -13.36 3.25
N ARG A 75 -10.04 -13.90 3.83
CA ARG A 75 -9.62 -13.61 5.21
C ARG A 75 -9.23 -12.15 5.39
N VAL A 76 -8.47 -11.59 4.46
CA VAL A 76 -8.10 -10.16 4.45
C VAL A 76 -9.36 -9.27 4.49
N VAL A 77 -10.33 -9.53 3.62
CA VAL A 77 -11.60 -8.79 3.58
C VAL A 77 -12.34 -8.92 4.91
N GLY A 78 -12.41 -10.15 5.48
CA GLY A 78 -13.06 -10.40 6.77
C GLY A 78 -12.43 -9.56 7.90
N ILE A 79 -11.10 -9.55 8.01
CA ILE A 79 -10.39 -8.76 9.03
C ILE A 79 -10.66 -7.26 8.86
N ILE A 80 -10.59 -6.74 7.63
CA ILE A 80 -10.87 -5.33 7.34
C ILE A 80 -12.29 -4.96 7.80
N GLN A 81 -13.28 -5.79 7.51
CA GLN A 81 -14.68 -5.54 7.88
C GLN A 81 -14.90 -5.64 9.40
N GLU A 82 -14.31 -6.63 10.07
CA GLU A 82 -14.41 -6.81 11.52
C GLU A 82 -13.81 -5.61 12.27
N GLU A 83 -12.59 -5.20 11.92
CA GLU A 83 -11.91 -4.08 12.57
C GLU A 83 -12.59 -2.75 12.29
N PHE A 84 -13.14 -2.58 11.09
CA PHE A 84 -13.92 -1.38 10.75
C PHE A 84 -15.25 -1.34 11.52
N ALA A 85 -15.94 -2.45 11.68
CA ALA A 85 -17.16 -2.52 12.49
C ALA A 85 -16.87 -2.14 13.96
N ASP A 86 -15.78 -2.66 14.53
CA ASP A 86 -15.28 -2.32 15.86
C ASP A 86 -14.97 -0.80 15.99
N LEU A 87 -14.37 -0.22 14.95
CA LEU A 87 -14.05 1.22 14.91
C LEU A 87 -15.33 2.07 14.96
N VAL A 88 -16.31 1.72 14.15
CA VAL A 88 -17.59 2.44 14.06
C VAL A 88 -18.37 2.32 15.37
N GLU A 89 -18.46 1.12 15.96
CA GLU A 89 -19.18 0.86 17.20
C GLU A 89 -18.60 1.65 18.39
N ARG A 90 -17.27 1.72 18.48
CA ARG A 90 -16.57 2.44 19.56
C ARG A 90 -16.52 3.96 19.36
N SER A 91 -16.92 4.45 18.20
CA SER A 91 -16.87 5.87 17.92
C SER A 91 -17.91 6.67 18.69
N LYS A 92 -17.49 7.82 19.24
CA LYS A 92 -18.38 8.79 19.89
C LYS A 92 -18.93 9.84 18.91
N SER A 93 -18.36 9.95 17.73
CA SER A 93 -18.76 10.91 16.69
C SER A 93 -19.88 10.31 15.83
N ASP A 94 -20.99 11.02 15.67
CA ASP A 94 -22.09 10.57 14.84
C ASP A 94 -21.68 10.38 13.37
N ALA A 95 -20.83 11.28 12.84
CA ALA A 95 -20.25 11.15 11.49
C ALA A 95 -19.46 9.85 11.27
N LYS A 96 -18.93 9.24 12.33
CA LYS A 96 -18.22 7.97 12.27
C LYS A 96 -19.12 6.76 12.52
N LYS A 97 -20.17 6.91 13.34
CA LYS A 97 -21.18 5.86 13.58
C LYS A 97 -21.92 5.48 12.30
N ASP A 98 -22.14 6.44 11.41
CA ASP A 98 -22.72 6.22 10.09
C ASP A 98 -21.66 5.85 9.03
N GLY A 99 -20.43 5.62 9.46
CA GLY A 99 -19.30 5.24 8.60
C GLY A 99 -19.53 3.91 7.90
N ARG A 100 -19.08 3.81 6.65
CA ARG A 100 -19.21 2.60 5.83
C ARG A 100 -17.98 2.38 4.98
N ILE A 101 -17.64 1.12 4.73
CA ILE A 101 -16.77 0.73 3.62
C ILE A 101 -17.67 0.60 2.39
N PHE A 102 -17.38 1.38 1.34
CA PHE A 102 -18.10 1.27 0.07
C PHE A 102 -17.54 0.18 -0.81
N LYS A 103 -16.20 0.11 -0.94
CA LYS A 103 -15.55 -0.92 -1.75
C LYS A 103 -14.22 -1.35 -1.11
N ILE A 104 -13.88 -2.61 -1.34
CA ILE A 104 -12.52 -3.15 -1.10
C ILE A 104 -12.06 -3.69 -2.45
N ILE A 105 -10.92 -3.21 -2.95
CA ILE A 105 -10.45 -3.48 -4.30
C ILE A 105 -9.02 -4.04 -4.21
N LEU A 106 -8.81 -5.20 -4.83
CA LEU A 106 -7.48 -5.74 -5.09
C LEU A 106 -6.91 -5.04 -6.33
N PHE A 107 -5.70 -4.54 -6.27
CA PHE A 107 -5.00 -3.96 -7.40
C PHE A 107 -3.56 -4.50 -7.52
N GLY A 108 -2.72 -3.93 -8.36
CA GLY A 108 -1.32 -4.32 -8.47
C GLY A 108 -1.10 -5.67 -9.17
N SER A 109 -0.03 -6.36 -8.81
CA SER A 109 0.44 -7.56 -9.49
C SER A 109 -0.55 -8.74 -9.42
N TYR A 110 -1.22 -8.91 -8.30
CA TYR A 110 -2.23 -9.96 -8.13
C TYR A 110 -3.48 -9.70 -8.97
N ALA A 111 -3.93 -8.46 -9.08
CA ALA A 111 -5.07 -8.12 -9.94
C ALA A 111 -4.76 -8.29 -11.44
N ARG A 112 -3.49 -8.02 -11.84
CA ARG A 112 -3.02 -8.21 -13.22
C ARG A 112 -2.67 -9.64 -13.59
N GLY A 113 -2.55 -10.56 -12.63
CA GLY A 113 -2.07 -11.91 -12.87
C GLY A 113 -0.55 -12.01 -13.10
N THR A 114 0.21 -10.99 -12.73
CA THR A 114 1.68 -10.93 -12.90
C THR A 114 2.45 -11.11 -11.58
N TRP A 115 1.76 -11.56 -10.55
CA TRP A 115 2.33 -11.81 -9.23
C TRP A 115 3.41 -12.88 -9.23
N VAL A 116 4.31 -12.81 -8.24
CA VAL A 116 5.42 -13.76 -8.04
C VAL A 116 5.41 -14.22 -6.58
N ASP A 117 5.61 -15.50 -6.37
CA ASP A 117 5.77 -16.09 -5.04
C ASP A 117 6.95 -17.07 -5.06
N GLU A 118 8.16 -16.55 -4.95
CA GLU A 118 9.43 -17.29 -5.06
C GLU A 118 10.29 -17.16 -3.80
N PRO A 119 9.77 -17.52 -2.60
CA PRO A 119 10.50 -17.34 -1.34
C PRO A 119 11.77 -18.19 -1.24
N HIS A 120 11.89 -19.22 -2.05
CA HIS A 120 13.01 -20.19 -2.02
C HIS A 120 14.10 -19.91 -3.05
N THR A 121 13.94 -18.89 -3.89
CA THR A 121 14.97 -18.47 -4.83
C THR A 121 16.00 -17.56 -4.14
N SER A 122 17.16 -17.36 -4.79
CA SER A 122 18.17 -16.42 -4.31
C SER A 122 17.65 -14.99 -4.15
N LYS A 123 16.62 -14.62 -4.91
CA LYS A 123 15.95 -13.31 -4.81
C LYS A 123 14.93 -13.26 -3.67
N GLY A 124 14.38 -14.40 -3.25
CA GLY A 124 13.41 -14.50 -2.15
C GLY A 124 12.20 -13.57 -2.31
N TYR A 125 11.83 -13.24 -3.57
CA TYR A 125 10.79 -12.26 -3.85
C TYR A 125 9.40 -12.86 -3.70
N ARG A 126 8.54 -12.09 -3.05
CA ARG A 126 7.11 -12.39 -2.90
C ARG A 126 6.34 -11.12 -3.13
N SER A 127 5.36 -11.17 -4.03
CA SER A 127 4.44 -10.06 -4.26
C SER A 127 3.48 -9.90 -3.08
N ASP A 128 3.09 -8.65 -2.82
CA ASP A 128 2.14 -8.28 -1.78
C ASP A 128 0.71 -8.25 -2.34
N PHE A 129 -0.31 -8.47 -1.50
CA PHE A 129 -1.67 -8.09 -1.83
C PHE A 129 -1.84 -6.59 -1.67
N ASP A 130 -2.00 -5.87 -2.76
CA ASP A 130 -2.26 -4.44 -2.77
C ASP A 130 -3.79 -4.21 -2.66
N ILE A 131 -4.23 -3.64 -1.55
CA ILE A 131 -5.65 -3.48 -1.23
C ILE A 131 -5.99 -2.00 -1.08
N LEU A 132 -6.97 -1.52 -1.84
CA LEU A 132 -7.62 -0.22 -1.63
C LEU A 132 -8.94 -0.40 -0.89
N VAL A 133 -9.11 0.32 0.21
CA VAL A 133 -10.38 0.45 0.92
C VAL A 133 -10.96 1.84 0.68
N ILE A 134 -12.18 1.89 0.16
CA ILE A 134 -12.91 3.14 -0.06
C ILE A 134 -13.95 3.30 1.04
N VAL A 135 -13.78 4.33 1.87
CA VAL A 135 -14.67 4.64 2.99
C VAL A 135 -15.56 5.85 2.70
N SER A 136 -16.68 5.96 3.45
CA SER A 136 -17.70 6.97 3.21
C SER A 136 -17.21 8.41 3.37
N ASN A 137 -16.25 8.67 4.26
CA ASN A 137 -15.71 10.01 4.48
C ASN A 137 -14.19 9.98 4.73
N LYS A 138 -13.53 11.12 4.52
CA LYS A 138 -12.08 11.28 4.66
C LYS A 138 -11.58 11.05 6.09
N GLU A 139 -12.37 11.36 7.10
CA GLU A 139 -11.95 11.18 8.50
C GLU A 139 -11.70 9.70 8.84
N LEU A 140 -12.47 8.80 8.22
CA LEU A 140 -12.31 7.35 8.39
C LEU A 140 -11.07 6.80 7.66
N ALA A 141 -10.48 7.56 6.76
CA ALA A 141 -9.26 7.19 6.07
C ALA A 141 -7.97 7.57 6.84
N ASP A 142 -8.08 8.24 7.99
CA ASP A 142 -6.93 8.60 8.82
C ASP A 142 -6.16 7.34 9.25
N PRO A 143 -4.85 7.22 8.96
CA PRO A 143 -4.03 6.02 9.22
C PRO A 143 -4.16 5.47 10.63
N LYS A 144 -4.29 6.33 11.65
CA LYS A 144 -4.43 5.92 13.06
C LYS A 144 -5.59 4.96 13.34
N TYR A 145 -6.62 4.95 12.48
CA TYR A 145 -7.76 4.04 12.63
C TYR A 145 -7.49 2.67 12.02
N TRP A 146 -6.45 2.56 11.20
CA TRP A 146 -6.11 1.35 10.46
C TRP A 146 -4.89 0.61 11.02
N ASP A 147 -4.19 1.18 12.02
CA ASP A 147 -3.02 0.55 12.65
C ASP A 147 -3.35 -0.85 13.17
N LYS A 148 -4.48 -1.00 13.88
CA LYS A 148 -4.93 -2.30 14.40
C LYS A 148 -5.27 -3.28 13.29
N THR A 149 -5.88 -2.82 12.21
CA THR A 149 -6.18 -3.64 11.02
C THR A 149 -4.88 -4.12 10.39
N THR A 150 -3.91 -3.22 10.19
CA THR A 150 -2.60 -3.52 9.60
C THR A 150 -1.83 -4.52 10.47
N ASP A 151 -1.80 -4.32 11.78
CA ASP A 151 -1.17 -5.24 12.72
C ASP A 151 -1.82 -6.63 12.65
N ARG A 152 -3.16 -6.69 12.65
CA ARG A 152 -3.88 -7.95 12.59
C ARG A 152 -3.65 -8.69 11.27
N LEU A 153 -3.63 -7.98 10.14
CA LEU A 153 -3.29 -8.55 8.83
C LEU A 153 -1.86 -9.11 8.80
N MET A 154 -0.91 -8.44 9.46
CA MET A 154 0.49 -8.85 9.53
C MET A 154 0.70 -10.13 10.35
N TRP A 155 -0.08 -10.33 11.42
CA TRP A 155 0.11 -11.43 12.36
C TRP A 155 -0.91 -12.57 12.23
N ASP A 156 -1.85 -12.48 11.30
CA ASP A 156 -2.81 -13.55 11.05
C ASP A 156 -2.13 -14.75 10.39
N LYS A 157 -2.32 -15.94 10.98
CA LYS A 157 -1.64 -17.17 10.53
C LYS A 157 -2.22 -17.75 9.24
N GLU A 158 -3.41 -17.32 8.85
CA GLU A 158 -4.07 -17.76 7.63
C GLU A 158 -3.68 -16.90 6.42
N ILE A 159 -2.93 -15.80 6.65
CA ILE A 159 -2.44 -14.88 5.62
C ILE A 159 -0.93 -15.00 5.55
N GLU A 160 -0.42 -15.65 4.51
CA GLU A 160 1.03 -15.77 4.27
C GLU A 160 1.57 -14.69 3.34
N THR A 161 0.68 -14.10 2.51
CA THR A 161 1.02 -13.03 1.58
C THR A 161 1.03 -11.70 2.33
N PRO A 162 2.10 -10.91 2.25
CA PRO A 162 2.09 -9.57 2.82
C PRO A 162 0.94 -8.74 2.25
N VAL A 163 0.38 -7.83 3.06
CA VAL A 163 -0.74 -6.99 2.65
C VAL A 163 -0.36 -5.53 2.74
N GLY A 164 -0.42 -4.84 1.61
CA GLY A 164 -0.34 -3.38 1.51
C GLY A 164 -1.75 -2.78 1.51
N LEU A 165 -2.03 -1.90 2.48
CA LEU A 165 -3.34 -1.28 2.64
C LEU A 165 -3.30 0.21 2.33
N ILE A 166 -4.15 0.65 1.41
CA ILE A 166 -4.42 2.06 1.10
C ILE A 166 -5.88 2.35 1.45
N VAL A 167 -6.13 3.46 2.12
CA VAL A 167 -7.48 3.85 2.49
C VAL A 167 -7.76 5.28 2.04
N HIS A 168 -8.86 5.49 1.33
CA HIS A 168 -9.31 6.80 0.90
C HIS A 168 -10.81 6.99 1.09
N GLY A 169 -11.23 8.24 1.26
CA GLY A 169 -12.64 8.62 1.22
C GLY A 169 -13.19 8.57 -0.20
N ALA A 170 -14.45 8.19 -0.37
CA ALA A 170 -15.09 8.09 -1.69
C ALA A 170 -15.00 9.38 -2.52
N ARG A 171 -15.10 10.54 -1.87
CA ARG A 171 -14.96 11.84 -2.54
C ARG A 171 -13.54 12.09 -3.06
N GLU A 172 -12.53 11.64 -2.32
CA GLU A 172 -11.13 11.76 -2.74
C GLU A 172 -10.89 10.90 -3.98
N ILE A 173 -11.37 9.65 -3.98
CA ILE A 173 -11.25 8.77 -5.17
C ILE A 173 -11.92 9.39 -6.38
N SER A 174 -13.12 9.98 -6.22
CA SER A 174 -13.80 10.65 -7.32
C SER A 174 -13.00 11.85 -7.86
N ASN A 175 -12.37 12.61 -6.98
CA ASN A 175 -11.50 13.72 -7.40
C ASN A 175 -10.27 13.21 -8.15
N PHE A 176 -9.58 12.20 -7.63
CA PHE A 176 -8.40 11.61 -8.27
C PHE A 176 -8.69 11.07 -9.68
N LEU A 177 -9.85 10.44 -9.87
CA LEU A 177 -10.30 9.96 -11.18
C LEU A 177 -10.65 11.12 -12.12
N ASN A 178 -11.34 12.16 -11.63
CA ASN A 178 -11.65 13.36 -12.40
C ASN A 178 -10.40 14.16 -12.77
N ASP A 179 -9.39 14.19 -11.89
CA ASP A 179 -8.10 14.85 -12.11
C ASP A 179 -7.15 14.00 -12.97
N GLY A 180 -7.60 12.82 -13.40
CA GLY A 180 -6.85 11.93 -14.29
C GLY A 180 -5.57 11.36 -13.69
N GLN A 181 -5.50 11.19 -12.36
CA GLN A 181 -4.32 10.64 -11.74
C GLN A 181 -4.07 9.19 -12.23
N PRO A 182 -2.94 8.90 -12.89
CA PRO A 182 -2.73 7.64 -13.58
C PRO A 182 -2.86 6.42 -12.65
N PHE A 183 -2.45 6.53 -11.38
CA PHE A 183 -2.60 5.46 -10.39
C PHE A 183 -4.06 5.00 -10.27
N PHE A 184 -4.99 5.94 -10.08
CA PHE A 184 -6.41 5.63 -9.87
C PHE A 184 -7.12 5.27 -11.17
N VAL A 185 -6.68 5.83 -12.31
CA VAL A 185 -7.15 5.44 -13.63
C VAL A 185 -6.80 3.97 -13.91
N ASP A 186 -5.55 3.57 -13.66
CA ASP A 186 -5.11 2.17 -13.80
C ASP A 186 -5.88 1.26 -12.83
N LEU A 187 -6.06 1.69 -11.58
CA LEU A 187 -6.79 0.94 -10.57
C LEU A 187 -8.25 0.72 -10.97
N ALA A 188 -8.92 1.73 -11.51
CA ALA A 188 -10.30 1.59 -11.99
C ALA A 188 -10.41 0.62 -13.17
N ARG A 189 -9.39 0.56 -14.04
CA ARG A 189 -9.35 -0.32 -15.22
C ARG A 189 -8.98 -1.77 -14.88
N GLU A 190 -8.02 -1.97 -13.97
CA GLU A 190 -7.38 -3.27 -13.72
C GLU A 190 -7.78 -3.92 -12.41
N GLY A 191 -8.30 -3.13 -11.47
CA GLY A 191 -8.66 -3.58 -10.13
C GLY A 191 -9.79 -4.60 -10.11
N ILE A 192 -9.80 -5.43 -9.07
CA ILE A 192 -10.81 -6.47 -8.84
C ILE A 192 -11.56 -6.13 -7.55
N VAL A 193 -12.86 -5.96 -7.62
CA VAL A 193 -13.73 -5.69 -6.45
C VAL A 193 -13.85 -6.97 -5.62
N LEU A 194 -13.35 -6.92 -4.39
CA LEU A 194 -13.49 -8.00 -3.40
C LEU A 194 -14.74 -7.85 -2.54
N TYR A 195 -15.14 -6.61 -2.28
CA TYR A 195 -16.33 -6.26 -1.53
C TYR A 195 -16.93 -4.96 -2.05
N GLU A 196 -18.24 -4.89 -2.07
CA GLU A 196 -19.03 -3.74 -2.47
C GLU A 196 -20.26 -3.63 -1.58
N PHE A 197 -20.50 -2.42 -1.05
CA PHE A 197 -21.66 -2.14 -0.20
C PHE A 197 -22.92 -1.88 -1.02
N ASP A 198 -22.77 -1.16 -2.11
CA ASP A 198 -23.85 -0.81 -3.05
C ASP A 198 -23.29 -0.76 -4.49
N ASP A 199 -24.20 -0.81 -5.47
CA ASP A 199 -23.87 -0.89 -6.90
C ASP A 199 -23.40 0.48 -7.48
N ARG A 200 -22.98 1.44 -6.65
CA ARG A 200 -22.48 2.74 -7.14
C ARG A 200 -21.18 2.57 -7.90
N PRO A 201 -21.12 2.97 -9.19
CA PRO A 201 -19.88 2.92 -9.92
C PRO A 201 -18.88 3.94 -9.36
N LEU A 202 -17.59 3.71 -9.63
CA LEU A 202 -16.59 4.76 -9.46
C LEU A 202 -16.85 5.88 -10.45
N ALA A 203 -16.34 7.09 -10.15
CA ALA A 203 -16.37 8.19 -11.13
C ALA A 203 -15.65 7.76 -12.42
N GLU A 204 -16.14 8.22 -13.56
CA GLU A 204 -15.52 7.93 -14.86
C GLU A 204 -14.12 8.56 -14.91
N PRO A 205 -13.06 7.77 -15.20
CA PRO A 205 -11.70 8.30 -15.28
C PRO A 205 -11.56 9.30 -16.42
N LYS A 206 -10.91 10.45 -16.15
CA LYS A 206 -10.56 11.46 -17.15
C LYS A 206 -9.06 11.52 -17.30
N PRO A 207 -8.43 10.70 -18.16
CA PRO A 207 -6.99 10.70 -18.32
C PRO A 207 -6.44 12.09 -18.64
N LEU A 208 -5.26 12.41 -18.10
CA LEU A 208 -4.54 13.64 -18.42
C LEU A 208 -4.21 13.69 -19.93
N SER A 209 -4.13 14.88 -20.48
CA SER A 209 -3.50 15.05 -21.79
C SER A 209 -2.02 14.60 -21.72
N PRO A 210 -1.43 14.11 -22.84
CA PRO A 210 -0.01 13.73 -22.82
C PRO A 210 0.91 14.87 -22.38
N ALA A 211 0.60 16.12 -22.73
CA ALA A 211 1.36 17.29 -22.32
C ALA A 211 1.26 17.57 -20.81
N ASP A 212 0.05 17.44 -20.22
CA ASP A 212 -0.12 17.62 -18.80
C ASP A 212 0.52 16.47 -18.00
N ALA A 213 0.43 15.24 -18.50
CA ALA A 213 1.07 14.08 -17.89
C ALA A 213 2.60 14.26 -17.86
N LEU A 214 3.19 14.74 -18.98
CA LEU A 214 4.62 15.06 -19.05
C LEU A 214 5.01 16.11 -18.01
N ARG A 215 4.33 17.25 -18.01
CA ARG A 215 4.62 18.35 -17.07
C ARG A 215 4.57 17.90 -15.61
N VAL A 216 3.55 17.14 -15.24
CA VAL A 216 3.40 16.64 -13.86
C VAL A 216 4.52 15.65 -13.50
N ALA A 217 4.90 14.76 -14.41
CA ALA A 217 5.98 13.80 -14.19
C ALA A 217 7.34 14.50 -13.99
N GLU A 218 7.63 15.51 -14.85
CA GLU A 218 8.86 16.33 -14.73
C GLU A 218 8.90 17.10 -13.41
N ASP A 219 7.80 17.75 -13.01
CA ASP A 219 7.71 18.51 -11.76
C ASP A 219 8.01 17.63 -10.56
N HIS A 220 7.48 16.39 -10.51
CA HIS A 220 7.77 15.44 -9.46
C HIS A 220 9.22 14.97 -9.46
N PHE A 221 9.74 14.62 -10.62
CA PHE A 221 11.12 14.14 -10.77
C PHE A 221 12.14 15.19 -10.35
N LEU A 222 12.01 16.42 -10.89
CA LEU A 222 12.92 17.52 -10.63
C LEU A 222 12.91 17.99 -9.16
N ARG A 223 11.79 17.79 -8.47
CA ARG A 223 11.68 18.13 -7.06
C ARG A 223 12.23 17.04 -6.15
N HIS A 224 11.81 15.80 -6.32
CA HIS A 224 12.05 14.77 -5.30
C HIS A 224 13.39 14.06 -5.43
N LEU A 225 13.98 13.94 -6.63
CA LEU A 225 15.26 13.25 -6.79
C LEU A 225 16.42 14.02 -6.13
N PRO A 226 16.53 15.36 -6.29
CA PRO A 226 17.52 16.14 -5.55
C PRO A 226 17.36 16.02 -4.04
N ASP A 227 16.12 16.15 -3.51
CA ASP A 227 15.84 16.02 -2.08
C ASP A 227 16.30 14.66 -1.53
N ALA A 228 16.05 13.57 -2.28
CA ALA A 228 16.52 12.22 -1.89
C ALA A 228 18.04 12.14 -1.79
N ARG A 229 18.76 12.78 -2.71
CA ARG A 229 20.23 12.83 -2.72
C ARG A 229 20.78 13.66 -1.56
N ASP A 230 20.17 14.80 -1.29
CA ASP A 230 20.56 15.67 -0.18
C ASP A 230 20.43 14.94 1.16
N PHE A 231 19.35 14.20 1.40
CA PHE A 231 19.22 13.35 2.58
C PHE A 231 20.33 12.29 2.68
N ALA A 232 20.73 11.67 1.56
CA ALA A 232 21.81 10.69 1.56
C ALA A 232 23.17 11.33 1.86
N ASP A 233 23.44 12.53 1.36
CA ASP A 233 24.67 13.26 1.64
C ASP A 233 24.73 13.70 3.11
N VAL A 234 23.62 14.14 3.69
CA VAL A 234 23.51 14.42 5.14
C VAL A 234 23.79 13.14 5.94
N ALA A 235 23.22 12.00 5.55
CA ALA A 235 23.47 10.73 6.23
C ALA A 235 24.97 10.37 6.19
N LYS A 236 25.62 10.51 5.06
CA LYS A 236 27.07 10.28 4.89
C LYS A 236 27.91 11.18 5.80
N TYR A 237 27.58 12.47 5.86
CA TYR A 237 28.25 13.41 6.77
C TYR A 237 28.10 12.99 8.23
N LEU A 238 26.91 12.55 8.63
CA LEU A 238 26.62 12.14 10.02
C LEU A 238 27.36 10.87 10.41
N VAL A 239 27.52 9.90 9.49
CA VAL A 239 28.36 8.71 9.71
C VAL A 239 29.81 9.13 10.00
N ALA A 240 30.36 10.04 9.18
CA ALA A 240 31.72 10.56 9.39
C ALA A 240 31.91 11.31 10.73
N LYS A 241 30.83 11.80 11.32
CA LYS A 241 30.80 12.41 12.66
C LYS A 241 30.54 11.42 13.80
N GLY A 242 30.34 10.13 13.51
CA GLY A 242 29.98 9.11 14.50
C GLY A 242 28.54 9.20 15.02
N ASN A 243 27.67 10.03 14.41
CA ASN A 243 26.26 10.15 14.79
C ASN A 243 25.39 9.16 14.01
N LEU A 244 25.51 7.89 14.38
CA LEU A 244 24.90 6.78 13.62
C LEU A 244 23.38 6.79 13.66
N HIS A 245 22.77 7.20 14.77
CA HIS A 245 21.29 7.27 14.91
C HIS A 245 20.70 8.27 13.92
N LEU A 246 21.25 9.47 13.88
CA LEU A 246 20.74 10.51 12.99
C LEU A 246 21.10 10.23 11.53
N ALA A 247 22.22 9.53 11.28
CA ALA A 247 22.56 9.03 9.96
C ALA A 247 21.51 8.02 9.45
N ALA A 248 21.11 7.05 10.30
CA ALA A 248 20.08 6.08 9.95
C ALA A 248 18.71 6.75 9.64
N PHE A 249 18.33 7.78 10.41
CA PHE A 249 17.12 8.56 10.13
C PHE A 249 17.19 9.26 8.77
N ASN A 250 18.28 9.96 8.48
CA ASN A 250 18.43 10.65 7.20
C ASN A 250 18.51 9.67 6.03
N LEU A 251 19.13 8.50 6.23
CA LEU A 251 19.17 7.47 5.20
C LEU A 251 17.79 6.86 4.94
N HIS A 252 16.96 6.72 6.00
CA HIS A 252 15.56 6.37 5.83
C HIS A 252 14.84 7.39 4.94
N GLN A 253 15.01 8.71 5.23
CA GLN A 253 14.41 9.78 4.42
C GLN A 253 14.90 9.77 2.97
N ALA A 254 16.18 9.48 2.73
CA ALA A 254 16.72 9.33 1.39
C ALA A 254 16.03 8.23 0.59
N VAL A 255 15.78 7.07 1.21
CA VAL A 255 15.10 5.93 0.58
C VAL A 255 13.61 6.19 0.40
N GLU A 256 12.95 6.75 1.41
CA GLU A 256 11.54 7.14 1.35
C GLU A 256 11.28 8.12 0.21
N THR A 257 12.09 9.20 0.15
CA THR A 257 11.96 10.23 -0.88
C THR A 257 12.25 9.70 -2.28
N ALA A 258 13.19 8.74 -2.43
CA ALA A 258 13.46 8.09 -3.70
C ALA A 258 12.28 7.24 -4.19
N TYR A 259 11.64 6.46 -3.31
CA TYR A 259 10.43 5.73 -3.68
C TYR A 259 9.26 6.67 -3.98
N ASN A 260 9.11 7.75 -3.22
CA ASN A 260 8.09 8.77 -3.51
C ASN A 260 8.36 9.44 -4.86
N CYS A 261 9.61 9.77 -5.18
CA CYS A 261 10.02 10.28 -6.50
C CYS A 261 9.56 9.33 -7.61
N TYR A 262 9.89 8.05 -7.50
CA TYR A 262 9.52 7.04 -8.47
C TYR A 262 8.00 6.92 -8.64
N LEU A 263 7.26 6.72 -7.55
CA LEU A 263 5.82 6.54 -7.58
C LEU A 263 5.09 7.78 -8.12
N LEU A 264 5.46 8.98 -7.65
CA LEU A 264 4.85 10.24 -8.09
C LEU A 264 5.13 10.52 -9.57
N THR A 265 6.38 10.34 -10.02
CA THR A 265 6.75 10.55 -11.43
C THR A 265 5.96 9.63 -12.38
N LEU A 266 5.81 8.36 -12.00
CA LEU A 266 5.15 7.39 -12.88
C LEU A 266 3.62 7.38 -12.76
N THR A 267 3.06 7.82 -11.63
CA THR A 267 1.65 7.57 -11.31
C THR A 267 0.91 8.76 -10.76
N ASN A 268 1.60 9.86 -10.53
CA ASN A 268 1.07 11.06 -9.84
C ASN A 268 0.43 10.72 -8.48
N TYR A 269 0.88 9.61 -7.84
CA TYR A 269 0.40 9.19 -6.53
C TYR A 269 1.50 8.48 -5.74
N SER A 270 1.63 8.83 -4.47
CA SER A 270 2.34 8.05 -3.47
C SER A 270 1.54 8.06 -2.16
N PRO A 271 1.36 6.92 -1.48
CA PRO A 271 0.67 6.92 -0.20
C PRO A 271 1.46 7.69 0.85
N ALA A 272 0.76 8.40 1.74
CA ALA A 272 1.37 9.09 2.88
C ALA A 272 1.82 8.05 3.92
N SER A 273 2.98 7.46 3.70
CA SER A 273 3.52 6.37 4.52
C SER A 273 5.02 6.50 4.71
N HIS A 274 5.48 6.28 5.95
CA HIS A 274 6.89 6.15 6.29
C HIS A 274 7.35 4.68 6.34
N ASN A 275 6.51 3.75 5.91
CA ASN A 275 6.86 2.34 5.86
C ASN A 275 7.58 2.01 4.54
N LEU A 276 8.92 1.91 4.61
CA LEU A 276 9.74 1.62 3.42
C LEU A 276 9.40 0.28 2.78
N LYS A 277 8.95 -0.72 3.55
CA LYS A 277 8.55 -2.02 2.98
C LYS A 277 7.34 -1.87 2.08
N PHE A 278 6.38 -1.05 2.50
CA PHE A 278 5.16 -0.77 1.74
C PHE A 278 5.48 0.01 0.45
N LEU A 279 6.22 1.13 0.56
CA LEU A 279 6.64 1.91 -0.62
C LEU A 279 7.46 1.07 -1.60
N ARG A 280 8.36 0.23 -1.07
CA ARG A 280 9.13 -0.73 -1.83
C ARG A 280 8.25 -1.73 -2.58
N GLY A 281 7.27 -2.36 -1.91
CA GLY A 281 6.35 -3.32 -2.51
C GLY A 281 5.59 -2.72 -3.69
N LEU A 282 5.00 -1.51 -3.50
CA LEU A 282 4.33 -0.77 -4.57
C LEU A 282 5.26 -0.47 -5.76
N SER A 283 6.51 -0.12 -5.50
CA SER A 283 7.50 0.20 -6.52
C SER A 283 7.98 -1.05 -7.27
N GLU A 284 8.32 -2.12 -6.55
CA GLU A 284 8.75 -3.42 -7.10
C GLU A 284 7.64 -4.08 -7.94
N GLY A 285 6.37 -3.89 -7.54
CA GLY A 285 5.20 -4.36 -8.29
C GLY A 285 5.00 -3.66 -9.65
N ARG A 286 5.62 -2.49 -9.85
CA ARG A 286 5.61 -1.76 -11.12
C ARG A 286 6.83 -2.06 -11.99
N ASP A 287 8.03 -2.11 -11.38
CA ASP A 287 9.26 -2.45 -12.09
C ASP A 287 10.13 -3.39 -11.27
N ARG A 288 10.30 -4.61 -11.79
CA ARG A 288 11.05 -5.68 -11.13
C ARG A 288 12.56 -5.42 -11.01
N ARG A 289 13.12 -4.46 -11.74
CA ARG A 289 14.51 -4.03 -11.60
C ARG A 289 14.81 -3.53 -10.18
N LEU A 290 13.80 -2.98 -9.49
CA LEU A 290 13.92 -2.51 -8.11
C LEU A 290 14.11 -3.63 -7.08
N ILE A 291 13.74 -4.88 -7.39
CA ILE A 291 13.88 -6.02 -6.48
C ILE A 291 15.35 -6.27 -6.14
N ASP A 292 16.25 -6.09 -7.10
CA ASP A 292 17.68 -6.40 -6.97
C ASP A 292 18.44 -5.39 -6.12
N ILE A 293 17.84 -4.23 -5.81
CA ILE A 293 18.46 -3.19 -4.96
C ILE A 293 18.67 -3.70 -3.53
N TRP A 294 17.69 -4.46 -2.99
CA TRP A 294 17.72 -4.94 -1.62
C TRP A 294 17.77 -6.47 -1.58
N PRO A 295 18.99 -7.07 -1.66
CA PRO A 295 19.15 -8.52 -1.60
C PRO A 295 18.52 -9.12 -0.34
N ARG A 296 17.88 -10.29 -0.51
CA ARG A 296 17.22 -11.04 0.58
C ARG A 296 17.89 -12.40 0.85
N ASP A 297 18.98 -12.68 0.15
CA ASP A 297 19.73 -13.95 0.19
C ASP A 297 20.44 -14.20 1.52
N ARG A 298 20.67 -13.16 2.31
CA ARG A 298 21.33 -13.24 3.62
C ARG A 298 20.48 -12.59 4.69
N GLN A 299 20.30 -13.29 5.79
CA GLN A 299 19.51 -12.80 6.94
C GLN A 299 19.99 -11.43 7.44
N ARG A 300 21.30 -11.15 7.45
CA ARG A 300 21.86 -9.86 7.87
C ARG A 300 21.34 -8.69 7.01
N PHE A 301 21.17 -8.86 5.69
CA PHE A 301 20.69 -7.81 4.80
C PHE A 301 19.22 -7.48 5.08
N THR A 302 18.42 -8.51 5.31
CA THR A 302 17.03 -8.32 5.75
C THR A 302 16.96 -7.60 7.10
N THR A 303 17.83 -7.96 8.05
CA THR A 303 17.93 -7.31 9.36
C THR A 303 18.31 -5.84 9.22
N TRP A 304 19.33 -5.51 8.42
CA TRP A 304 19.76 -4.13 8.20
C TRP A 304 18.67 -3.28 7.52
N TYR A 305 17.98 -3.85 6.52
CA TYR A 305 16.84 -3.16 5.91
C TYR A 305 15.69 -2.93 6.90
N ASN A 306 15.43 -3.89 7.80
CA ASN A 306 14.45 -3.70 8.87
C ASN A 306 14.85 -2.57 9.83
N ILE A 307 16.13 -2.49 10.22
CA ILE A 307 16.66 -1.40 11.04
C ILE A 307 16.42 -0.05 10.33
N LEU A 308 16.71 0.02 9.02
CA LEU A 308 16.44 1.23 8.24
C LEU A 308 14.96 1.58 8.22
N ASN A 309 14.07 0.60 7.97
CA ASN A 309 12.62 0.84 7.99
C ASN A 309 12.11 1.37 9.33
N GLU A 310 12.68 0.92 10.43
CA GLU A 310 12.32 1.35 11.77
C GLU A 310 12.96 2.69 12.20
N ALA A 311 13.99 3.15 11.47
CA ALA A 311 14.77 4.32 11.83
C ALA A 311 13.93 5.61 11.88
N TYR A 312 12.88 5.71 11.08
CA TYR A 312 11.97 6.87 11.11
C TYR A 312 11.45 7.20 12.51
N VAL A 313 11.05 6.18 13.25
CA VAL A 313 10.54 6.33 14.64
C VAL A 313 11.65 6.08 15.67
N LYS A 314 12.31 4.91 15.58
CA LYS A 314 13.19 4.43 16.64
C LYS A 314 14.48 5.24 16.77
N ALA A 315 15.06 5.73 15.68
CA ALA A 315 16.29 6.52 15.75
C ALA A 315 16.10 7.86 16.49
N ARG A 316 14.88 8.39 16.51
CA ARG A 316 14.56 9.67 17.19
C ARG A 316 14.09 9.51 18.62
N TYR A 317 13.37 8.42 18.92
CA TYR A 317 12.64 8.31 20.18
C TYR A 317 13.08 7.14 21.07
N SER A 318 13.78 6.13 20.51
CA SER A 318 14.19 4.96 21.29
C SER A 318 15.66 5.04 21.71
N LYS A 319 15.89 5.02 23.02
CA LYS A 319 17.26 4.90 23.59
C LYS A 319 17.91 3.55 23.30
N ARG A 320 17.16 2.55 22.81
CA ARG A 320 17.62 1.20 22.49
C ARG A 320 17.81 0.98 20.99
N PHE A 321 17.71 2.04 20.18
CA PHE A 321 17.97 1.92 18.75
C PHE A 321 19.47 1.81 18.53
N GLU A 322 19.90 0.73 17.93
CA GLU A 322 21.29 0.44 17.62
C GLU A 322 21.44 0.15 16.12
N VAL A 323 22.47 0.72 15.52
CA VAL A 323 22.88 0.47 14.15
C VAL A 323 24.41 0.51 14.08
N SER A 324 25.00 -0.47 13.41
CA SER A 324 26.45 -0.54 13.23
C SER A 324 26.92 0.31 12.03
N GLU A 325 28.17 0.73 12.04
CA GLU A 325 28.79 1.40 10.88
C GLU A 325 28.80 0.51 9.64
N GLU A 326 29.03 -0.81 9.81
CA GLU A 326 28.96 -1.78 8.72
C GLU A 326 27.58 -1.80 8.07
N ALA A 327 26.51 -1.81 8.89
CA ALA A 327 25.13 -1.76 8.39
C ALA A 327 24.87 -0.46 7.62
N LEU A 328 25.28 0.68 8.16
CA LEU A 328 25.10 1.98 7.52
C LEU A 328 25.88 2.09 6.20
N THR A 329 27.11 1.59 6.15
CA THR A 329 27.90 1.57 4.92
C THR A 329 27.20 0.79 3.83
N TRP A 330 26.75 -0.43 4.13
CA TRP A 330 26.00 -1.24 3.18
C TRP A 330 24.69 -0.58 2.75
N LEU A 331 23.94 -0.01 3.69
CA LEU A 331 22.69 0.71 3.40
C LEU A 331 22.94 1.94 2.50
N GLN A 332 24.03 2.69 2.71
CA GLN A 332 24.40 3.82 1.86
C GLN A 332 24.70 3.39 0.43
N GLU A 333 25.44 2.28 0.26
CA GLU A 333 25.71 1.71 -1.07
C GLU A 333 24.42 1.33 -1.79
N ARG A 334 23.49 0.63 -1.09
CA ARG A 334 22.19 0.24 -1.65
C ARG A 334 21.30 1.45 -1.96
N THR A 335 21.35 2.50 -1.12
CA THR A 335 20.63 3.75 -1.37
C THR A 335 21.15 4.46 -2.62
N ALA A 336 22.46 4.49 -2.82
CA ALA A 336 23.05 5.09 -4.03
C ALA A 336 22.62 4.32 -5.31
N GLU A 337 22.58 2.97 -5.25
CA GLU A 337 22.07 2.16 -6.35
C GLU A 337 20.58 2.38 -6.59
N LEU A 338 19.77 2.54 -5.52
CA LEU A 338 18.36 2.89 -5.63
C LEU A 338 18.18 4.22 -6.35
N HIS A 339 18.89 5.27 -5.93
CA HIS A 339 18.80 6.60 -6.55
C HIS A 339 19.13 6.57 -8.03
N LYS A 340 20.19 5.85 -8.41
CA LYS A 340 20.60 5.68 -9.81
C LYS A 340 19.55 4.96 -10.64
N LEU A 341 18.96 3.89 -10.09
CA LEU A 341 17.92 3.16 -10.79
C LEU A 341 16.63 3.97 -10.90
N VAL A 342 16.21 4.65 -9.82
CA VAL A 342 15.04 5.54 -9.81
C VAL A 342 15.22 6.64 -10.87
N GLU A 343 16.39 7.28 -10.96
CA GLU A 343 16.67 8.26 -12.00
C GLU A 343 16.47 7.68 -13.40
N THR A 344 17.05 6.49 -13.65
CA THR A 344 16.92 5.81 -14.95
C THR A 344 15.46 5.54 -15.30
N LEU A 345 14.70 4.96 -14.35
CA LEU A 345 13.30 4.60 -14.55
C LEU A 345 12.39 5.82 -14.78
N CYS A 346 12.63 6.90 -14.03
CA CYS A 346 11.89 8.14 -14.19
C CYS A 346 12.17 8.79 -15.54
N ARG A 347 13.43 8.83 -15.97
CA ARG A 347 13.81 9.36 -17.31
C ARG A 347 13.20 8.56 -18.45
N GLU A 348 13.27 7.22 -18.37
CA GLU A 348 12.60 6.33 -19.35
C GLU A 348 11.11 6.60 -19.46
N HIS A 349 10.46 6.94 -18.34
CA HIS A 349 9.04 7.29 -18.32
C HIS A 349 8.77 8.66 -18.94
N ILE A 350 9.55 9.68 -18.58
CA ILE A 350 9.46 11.05 -19.10
C ILE A 350 9.66 11.05 -20.62
N GLU A 351 10.68 10.36 -21.13
CA GLU A 351 10.93 10.20 -22.57
C GLU A 351 9.72 9.63 -23.33
N LYS A 352 9.02 8.64 -22.75
CA LYS A 352 7.81 8.09 -23.33
C LYS A 352 6.67 9.11 -23.37
N LEU A 353 6.54 9.94 -22.34
CA LEU A 353 5.54 10.99 -22.28
C LEU A 353 5.85 12.13 -23.26
N GLU A 354 7.13 12.51 -23.44
CA GLU A 354 7.59 13.48 -24.46
C GLU A 354 7.19 13.02 -25.87
N HIS A 355 7.46 11.76 -26.20
CA HIS A 355 7.06 11.18 -27.47
C HIS A 355 5.53 11.21 -27.68
N ALA A 356 4.76 10.86 -26.64
CA ALA A 356 3.31 10.88 -26.72
C ALA A 356 2.76 12.31 -26.89
N ALA A 357 3.33 13.29 -26.18
CA ALA A 357 2.96 14.71 -26.31
C ALA A 357 3.27 15.26 -27.70
N GLY A 358 4.45 14.94 -28.26
CA GLY A 358 4.83 15.33 -29.62
C GLY A 358 3.93 14.73 -30.70
N GLN A 359 3.52 13.47 -30.57
CA GLN A 359 2.57 12.84 -31.49
C GLN A 359 1.17 13.48 -31.44
N ALA A 360 0.70 13.80 -30.22
CA ALA A 360 -0.59 14.43 -30.03
C ALA A 360 -0.63 15.85 -30.65
N ALA A 361 0.44 16.64 -30.52
CA ALA A 361 0.57 17.95 -31.11
C ALA A 361 0.50 17.88 -32.65
N ASN A 362 1.24 16.95 -33.27
CA ASN A 362 1.26 16.75 -34.73
C ASN A 362 -0.04 16.20 -35.31
N SER A 363 -0.93 15.63 -34.50
CA SER A 363 -2.22 15.09 -34.93
C SER A 363 -3.35 16.11 -34.84
N SER A 364 -3.08 17.26 -34.25
CA SER A 364 -4.05 18.35 -34.03
C SER A 364 -3.93 19.49 -35.08
N ASP A 365 -2.85 19.46 -35.86
CA ASP A 365 -2.61 20.31 -37.06
C ASP A 365 -3.07 19.57 -38.32
#